data_33747654dba662f023626088088ca6bd
#
_entry.id   33747654dba662f023626088088ca6bd
#
_cell.length_a   1.000
_cell.length_b   1.000
_cell.length_c   1.000
_cell.angle_alpha   90.00
_cell.angle_beta   90.00
_cell.angle_gamma   90.00
#
_symmetry.space_group_name_H-M   'P 1'
#
loop_
_entity.id
_entity.type
_entity.pdbx_description
1 polymer ?
#
loop_
_entity_poly.entity_id
_entity_poly.type
_entity_poly.pdbx_seq_one_letter_code
_entity_poly.pdbx_strand_id
1 'polypeptide(L)'
;LGIRDNTILWYTSDNGALGVGSTGGHRGRKGSIYEGGLLVPGILEWPDVVKKHRVTDLRCNSSDIYPTLLDIAGVEMNDQPPLDGISLRDAIEGESQQTRAKPMGFWDYPGGGISTPSAAWMAQLLEAQKNGIEDGGDKARLRLDAGSLAKKYSADSLPGHSAWIDGDWKLHRIGGKNGAAKFE
;
A
#
# COMPACT_ATOMS: atom_id res chain seq x y z
N LEU A 1 -7.99 25.83 -14.88
CA LEU A 1 -7.30 26.27 -13.66
C LEU A 1 -5.80 26.54 -13.88
N GLY A 2 -5.19 26.06 -14.98
CA GLY A 2 -3.78 26.28 -15.30
C GLY A 2 -2.79 25.54 -14.37
N ILE A 3 -3.23 24.48 -13.69
CA ILE A 3 -2.40 23.74 -12.72
C ILE A 3 -1.87 22.41 -13.26
N ARG A 4 -2.23 22.04 -14.49
CA ARG A 4 -1.93 20.72 -15.05
C ARG A 4 -0.44 20.36 -14.96
N ASP A 5 0.41 21.27 -15.35
CA ASP A 5 1.83 20.98 -15.51
C ASP A 5 2.50 20.68 -14.16
N ASN A 6 2.07 21.37 -13.09
CA ASN A 6 2.52 21.15 -11.71
C ASN A 6 1.54 20.26 -10.91
N THR A 7 0.95 19.28 -11.55
CA THR A 7 0.05 18.30 -10.91
C THR A 7 0.54 16.90 -11.16
N ILE A 8 0.67 16.11 -10.08
CA ILE A 8 0.94 14.69 -10.17
C ILE A 8 -0.40 13.95 -10.28
N LEU A 9 -0.60 13.25 -11.38
CA LEU A 9 -1.66 12.27 -11.53
C LEU A 9 -1.06 10.88 -11.40
N TRP A 10 -1.43 10.16 -10.34
CA TRP A 10 -0.95 8.81 -10.09
C TRP A 10 -2.14 7.84 -10.12
N TYR A 11 -2.16 6.98 -11.13
CA TYR A 11 -3.19 5.97 -11.32
C TYR A 11 -2.64 4.58 -10.99
N THR A 12 -3.36 3.84 -10.17
CA THR A 12 -3.07 2.44 -9.85
C THR A 12 -4.35 1.75 -9.39
N SER A 13 -4.28 0.45 -9.11
CA SER A 13 -5.33 -0.30 -8.41
C SER A 13 -4.83 -0.71 -7.02
N ASP A 14 -5.76 -0.91 -6.09
CA ASP A 14 -5.49 -1.36 -4.73
C ASP A 14 -5.07 -2.83 -4.67
N ASN A 15 -5.54 -3.66 -5.63
CA ASN A 15 -5.25 -5.09 -5.72
C ASN A 15 -5.52 -5.63 -7.13
N GLY A 16 -5.13 -6.87 -7.34
CA GLY A 16 -5.39 -7.57 -8.60
C GLY A 16 -6.87 -7.84 -8.88
N ALA A 17 -7.16 -8.29 -10.09
CA ALA A 17 -8.51 -8.41 -10.63
C ALA A 17 -9.43 -9.32 -9.82
N LEU A 18 -10.70 -8.93 -9.73
CA LEU A 18 -11.81 -9.80 -9.33
C LEU A 18 -12.10 -10.87 -10.39
N GLY A 19 -13.08 -11.75 -10.10
CA GLY A 19 -13.43 -12.89 -10.95
C GLY A 19 -13.75 -12.56 -12.41
N VAL A 20 -14.29 -11.38 -12.68
CA VAL A 20 -14.65 -10.92 -14.04
C VAL A 20 -13.53 -10.15 -14.74
N GLY A 21 -12.48 -9.74 -14.02
CA GLY A 21 -11.37 -9.00 -14.57
C GLY A 21 -10.27 -9.91 -15.12
N SER A 22 -9.38 -9.34 -15.95
CA SER A 22 -8.19 -10.04 -16.45
C SER A 22 -7.04 -9.92 -15.45
N THR A 23 -6.33 -11.02 -15.25
CA THR A 23 -5.08 -11.06 -14.49
C THR A 23 -3.86 -11.00 -15.40
N GLY A 24 -4.04 -10.78 -16.71
CA GLY A 24 -2.94 -10.85 -17.68
C GLY A 24 -2.28 -12.22 -17.80
N GLY A 25 -2.99 -13.29 -17.42
CA GLY A 25 -2.43 -14.66 -17.41
C GLY A 25 -1.70 -15.02 -16.11
N HIS A 26 -1.57 -14.09 -15.17
CA HIS A 26 -0.91 -14.36 -13.89
C HIS A 26 -1.75 -15.24 -12.97
N ARG A 27 -1.06 -16.08 -12.19
CA ARG A 27 -1.67 -16.92 -11.16
C ARG A 27 -2.29 -16.08 -10.05
N GLY A 28 -3.46 -16.48 -9.58
CA GLY A 28 -4.16 -15.83 -8.48
C GLY A 28 -5.04 -14.66 -8.94
N ARG A 29 -5.73 -14.07 -7.99
CA ARG A 29 -6.66 -12.93 -8.16
C ARG A 29 -6.70 -12.15 -6.84
N LYS A 30 -7.52 -11.11 -6.73
CA LYS A 30 -7.78 -10.38 -5.48
C LYS A 30 -7.87 -11.33 -4.29
N GLY A 31 -7.16 -11.01 -3.21
CA GLY A 31 -7.04 -11.85 -2.01
C GLY A 31 -5.96 -12.93 -2.11
N SER A 32 -5.14 -12.92 -3.15
CA SER A 32 -4.03 -13.85 -3.33
C SER A 32 -2.70 -13.12 -3.30
N ILE A 33 -1.68 -13.77 -2.74
CA ILE A 33 -0.30 -13.27 -2.71
C ILE A 33 0.50 -13.57 -3.99
N TYR A 34 -0.12 -14.20 -4.99
CA TYR A 34 0.45 -14.40 -6.32
C TYR A 34 0.27 -13.14 -7.19
N GLU A 35 0.97 -13.09 -8.30
CA GLU A 35 1.00 -11.91 -9.19
C GLU A 35 -0.39 -11.46 -9.63
N GLY A 36 -1.31 -12.39 -9.92
CA GLY A 36 -2.68 -12.02 -10.29
C GLY A 36 -3.48 -11.32 -9.18
N GLY A 37 -3.01 -11.39 -7.93
CA GLY A 37 -3.56 -10.65 -6.80
C GLY A 37 -2.80 -9.38 -6.43
N LEU A 38 -1.53 -9.29 -6.81
CA LEU A 38 -0.62 -8.22 -6.39
C LEU A 38 -0.22 -7.28 -7.52
N LEU A 39 0.02 -7.82 -8.72
CA LEU A 39 0.48 -7.03 -9.85
C LEU A 39 -0.68 -6.24 -10.45
N VAL A 40 -0.53 -4.93 -10.44
CA VAL A 40 -1.52 -3.96 -10.93
C VAL A 40 -0.83 -2.93 -11.83
N PRO A 41 -1.57 -2.29 -12.76
CA PRO A 41 -1.02 -1.19 -13.53
C PRO A 41 -0.66 -0.01 -12.62
N GLY A 42 0.46 0.64 -12.94
CA GLY A 42 0.86 1.90 -12.33
C GLY A 42 1.19 2.91 -13.42
N ILE A 43 0.54 4.06 -13.41
CA ILE A 43 0.76 5.15 -14.38
C ILE A 43 0.93 6.44 -13.60
N LEU A 44 1.94 7.21 -13.95
CA LEU A 44 2.18 8.52 -13.38
C LEU A 44 2.33 9.56 -14.49
N GLU A 45 1.59 10.65 -14.38
CA GLU A 45 1.74 11.84 -15.20
C GLU A 45 2.14 13.02 -14.30
N TRP A 46 3.22 13.69 -14.66
CA TRP A 46 3.66 14.96 -14.05
C TRP A 46 4.40 15.77 -15.10
N PRO A 47 3.70 16.61 -15.90
CA PRO A 47 4.25 17.23 -17.10
C PRO A 47 5.45 18.13 -16.87
N ASP A 48 5.54 18.82 -15.72
CA ASP A 48 6.70 19.66 -15.43
C ASP A 48 8.00 18.86 -15.21
N VAL A 49 7.90 17.63 -14.79
CA VAL A 49 9.06 16.78 -14.46
C VAL A 49 9.24 15.68 -15.51
N VAL A 50 8.20 14.94 -15.82
CA VAL A 50 8.25 13.80 -16.76
C VAL A 50 7.98 14.29 -18.17
N LYS A 51 9.03 14.75 -18.85
CA LYS A 51 8.92 15.36 -20.22
C LYS A 51 8.77 14.34 -21.34
N LYS A 52 9.12 13.08 -21.12
CA LYS A 52 9.06 12.03 -22.14
C LYS A 52 8.43 10.78 -21.56
N HIS A 53 7.57 10.14 -22.35
CA HIS A 53 7.05 8.83 -22.03
C HIS A 53 8.17 7.83 -21.84
N ARG A 54 8.05 7.03 -20.80
CA ARG A 54 8.95 5.92 -20.50
C ARG A 54 8.20 4.83 -19.72
N VAL A 55 8.73 3.63 -19.78
CA VAL A 55 8.30 2.50 -18.98
C VAL A 55 9.48 2.08 -18.10
N THR A 56 9.22 1.66 -16.90
CA THR A 56 10.23 1.13 -15.98
C THR A 56 9.78 -0.20 -15.41
N ASP A 57 10.74 -1.10 -15.20
CA ASP A 57 10.53 -2.38 -14.53
C ASP A 57 10.85 -2.29 -13.02
N LEU A 58 11.10 -1.09 -12.51
CA LEU A 58 11.31 -0.88 -11.08
C LEU A 58 10.09 -1.39 -10.28
N ARG A 59 10.32 -2.35 -9.41
CA ARG A 59 9.28 -2.89 -8.55
C ARG A 59 8.91 -1.87 -7.49
N CYS A 60 7.63 -1.51 -7.45
CA CYS A 60 7.08 -0.58 -6.47
C CYS A 60 5.71 -1.06 -5.99
N ASN A 61 5.25 -0.49 -4.90
CA ASN A 61 3.92 -0.76 -4.36
C ASN A 61 3.30 0.51 -3.74
N SER A 62 2.06 0.43 -3.29
CA SER A 62 1.34 1.57 -2.73
C SER A 62 1.97 2.18 -1.48
N SER A 63 2.81 1.43 -0.74
CA SER A 63 3.52 1.99 0.42
C SER A 63 4.61 3.00 0.03
N ASP A 64 5.01 3.03 -1.24
CA ASP A 64 6.00 3.96 -1.76
C ASP A 64 5.42 5.35 -2.06
N ILE A 65 4.10 5.46 -2.19
CA ILE A 65 3.44 6.74 -2.53
C ILE A 65 3.74 7.79 -1.46
N TYR A 66 3.53 7.45 -0.20
CA TYR A 66 3.71 8.39 0.91
C TYR A 66 5.15 8.92 1.03
N PRO A 67 6.21 8.09 1.13
CA PRO A 67 7.59 8.60 1.18
C PRO A 67 7.98 9.35 -0.09
N THR A 68 7.46 8.98 -1.25
CA THR A 68 7.70 9.72 -2.49
C THR A 68 7.12 11.13 -2.44
N LEU A 69 5.89 11.29 -1.95
CA LEU A 69 5.26 12.60 -1.84
C LEU A 69 5.95 13.49 -0.80
N LEU A 70 6.41 12.93 0.33
CA LEU A 70 7.21 13.68 1.31
C LEU A 70 8.52 14.20 0.71
N ASP A 71 9.22 13.34 -0.03
CA ASP A 71 10.48 13.68 -0.67
C ASP A 71 10.29 14.74 -1.76
N ILE A 72 9.29 14.60 -2.62
CA ILE A 72 8.95 15.61 -3.64
C ILE A 72 8.59 16.95 -3.00
N ALA A 73 7.85 16.94 -1.90
CA ALA A 73 7.44 18.13 -1.18
C ALA A 73 8.56 18.75 -0.32
N GLY A 74 9.68 18.05 -0.14
CA GLY A 74 10.77 18.47 0.77
C GLY A 74 10.32 18.54 2.22
N VAL A 75 9.41 17.67 2.65
CA VAL A 75 8.84 17.65 3.99
C VAL A 75 9.48 16.57 4.83
N GLU A 76 10.10 16.97 5.93
CA GLU A 76 10.54 16.06 6.98
C GLU A 76 9.46 15.93 8.05
N MET A 77 9.11 14.69 8.39
CA MET A 77 8.13 14.41 9.44
C MET A 77 8.84 14.06 10.75
N ASN A 78 8.59 14.86 11.78
CA ASN A 78 9.01 14.53 13.14
C ASN A 78 8.22 13.31 13.64
N ASP A 79 8.86 12.45 14.40
CA ASP A 79 8.27 11.24 15.00
C ASP A 79 7.68 10.27 13.96
N GLN A 80 8.24 10.26 12.73
CA GLN A 80 7.84 9.34 11.68
C GLN A 80 8.20 7.91 12.06
N PRO A 81 7.22 6.99 12.15
CA PRO A 81 7.52 5.56 12.26
C PRO A 81 8.35 5.06 11.07
N PRO A 82 9.15 4.00 11.23
CA PRO A 82 9.83 3.39 10.10
C PRO A 82 8.86 3.07 8.96
N LEU A 83 9.21 3.50 7.75
CA LEU A 83 8.41 3.26 6.56
C LEU A 83 8.89 2.00 5.84
N ASP A 84 7.96 1.15 5.41
CA ASP A 84 8.26 -0.02 4.56
C ASP A 84 8.53 0.43 3.11
N GLY A 85 7.88 1.49 2.67
CA GLY A 85 8.06 2.10 1.35
C GLY A 85 9.39 2.82 1.18
N ILE A 86 9.71 3.11 -0.06
CA ILE A 86 10.85 3.92 -0.50
C ILE A 86 10.36 5.12 -1.30
N SER A 87 11.17 6.18 -1.39
CA SER A 87 10.91 7.25 -2.37
C SER A 87 11.19 6.74 -3.79
N LEU A 88 10.29 7.06 -4.70
CA LEU A 88 10.42 6.80 -6.14
C LEU A 88 10.80 8.07 -6.90
N ARG A 89 11.16 9.16 -6.21
CA ARG A 89 11.46 10.45 -6.80
C ARG A 89 12.52 10.34 -7.90
N ASP A 90 13.65 9.73 -7.63
CA ASP A 90 14.75 9.58 -8.59
C ASP A 90 14.28 8.82 -9.85
N ALA A 91 13.49 7.79 -9.68
CA ALA A 91 12.89 7.05 -10.78
C ALA A 91 11.88 7.90 -11.58
N ILE A 92 11.11 8.75 -10.91
CA ILE A 92 10.17 9.69 -11.54
C ILE A 92 10.93 10.79 -12.30
N GLU A 93 12.00 11.33 -11.75
CA GLU A 93 12.83 12.37 -12.38
C GLU A 93 13.70 11.83 -13.51
N GLY A 94 13.81 10.52 -13.65
CA GLY A 94 14.50 9.86 -14.78
C GLY A 94 15.89 9.37 -14.44
N GLU A 95 16.26 9.38 -13.19
CA GLU A 95 17.47 8.72 -12.72
C GLU A 95 17.24 7.22 -12.69
N SER A 96 18.18 6.48 -13.25
CA SER A 96 18.06 5.04 -13.44
C SER A 96 18.21 4.27 -12.12
N GLN A 97 17.12 4.07 -11.40
CA GLN A 97 17.08 3.02 -10.39
C GLN A 97 16.68 1.70 -11.05
N GLN A 98 17.63 0.81 -11.26
CA GLN A 98 17.37 -0.49 -11.85
C GLN A 98 16.81 -1.50 -10.85
N THR A 99 17.08 -1.31 -9.57
CA THR A 99 16.66 -2.24 -8.51
C THR A 99 16.13 -1.48 -7.30
N ARG A 100 15.12 -2.06 -6.66
CA ARG A 100 14.56 -1.56 -5.41
C ARG A 100 15.54 -1.77 -4.26
N ALA A 101 15.75 -0.74 -3.46
CA ALA A 101 16.67 -0.77 -2.30
C ALA A 101 16.15 -1.58 -1.11
N LYS A 102 14.83 -1.76 -1.00
CA LYS A 102 14.18 -2.52 0.09
C LYS A 102 13.31 -3.63 -0.46
N PRO A 103 13.29 -4.80 0.15
CA PRO A 103 12.33 -5.85 -0.21
C PRO A 103 10.90 -5.42 0.10
N MET A 104 9.93 -6.14 -0.49
CA MET A 104 8.51 -5.93 -0.27
C MET A 104 7.87 -7.16 0.35
N GLY A 105 7.12 -6.96 1.43
CA GLY A 105 6.35 -8.01 2.08
C GLY A 105 4.86 -7.86 1.84
N PHE A 106 4.18 -8.99 1.64
CA PHE A 106 2.73 -9.07 1.47
C PHE A 106 2.17 -10.17 2.37
N TRP A 107 1.06 -9.88 3.03
CA TRP A 107 0.43 -10.80 3.98
C TRP A 107 -1.05 -10.92 3.69
N ASP A 108 -1.53 -12.15 3.67
CA ASP A 108 -2.94 -12.50 3.61
C ASP A 108 -3.32 -13.15 4.94
N TYR A 109 -3.77 -12.34 5.87
CA TYR A 109 -4.26 -12.82 7.15
C TYR A 109 -5.75 -13.16 7.09
N PRO A 110 -6.19 -14.23 7.77
CA PRO A 110 -7.62 -14.50 7.90
C PRO A 110 -8.29 -13.33 8.62
N GLY A 111 -9.02 -12.50 7.85
CA GLY A 111 -9.61 -11.24 8.31
C GLY A 111 -10.82 -11.40 9.24
N GLY A 112 -11.26 -12.64 9.54
CA GLY A 112 -12.39 -12.89 10.43
C GLY A 112 -12.10 -12.44 11.86
N GLY A 113 -12.93 -11.55 12.41
CA GLY A 113 -12.83 -11.08 13.78
C GLY A 113 -11.87 -9.88 13.98
N ILE A 114 -11.32 -9.31 12.92
CA ILE A 114 -10.67 -8.01 12.96
C ILE A 114 -11.71 -6.97 12.56
N SER A 115 -12.09 -6.11 13.49
CA SER A 115 -12.92 -4.95 13.22
C SER A 115 -12.17 -3.69 13.62
N THR A 116 -12.31 -2.65 12.81
CA THR A 116 -11.87 -1.32 13.17
C THR A 116 -13.11 -0.48 13.54
N PRO A 117 -13.01 0.46 14.47
CA PRO A 117 -14.14 1.34 14.81
C PRO A 117 -14.42 2.40 13.72
N SER A 118 -13.95 2.20 12.49
CA SER A 118 -14.03 3.16 11.40
C SER A 118 -15.47 3.58 11.07
N ALA A 119 -16.43 2.67 11.14
CA ALA A 119 -17.85 3.01 10.89
C ALA A 119 -18.39 3.99 11.95
N ALA A 120 -18.03 3.80 13.23
CA ALA A 120 -18.42 4.70 14.31
C ALA A 120 -17.74 6.08 14.16
N TRP A 121 -16.46 6.09 13.78
CA TRP A 121 -15.73 7.35 13.52
C TRP A 121 -16.31 8.12 12.34
N MET A 122 -16.62 7.43 11.25
CA MET A 122 -17.26 8.06 10.08
C MET A 122 -18.64 8.64 10.43
N ALA A 123 -19.42 7.95 11.24
CA ALA A 123 -20.71 8.47 11.72
C ALA A 123 -20.55 9.73 12.58
N GLN A 124 -19.56 9.74 13.48
CA GLN A 124 -19.25 10.92 14.31
C GLN A 124 -18.78 12.12 13.47
N LEU A 125 -17.89 11.88 12.50
CA LEU A 125 -17.41 12.92 11.59
C LEU A 125 -18.54 13.49 10.73
N LEU A 126 -19.42 12.62 10.21
CA LEU A 126 -20.58 13.05 9.43
C LEU A 126 -21.55 13.90 10.26
N GLU A 127 -21.80 13.53 11.52
CA GLU A 127 -22.66 14.29 12.40
C GLU A 127 -22.03 15.65 12.77
N ALA A 128 -20.74 15.70 13.01
CA ALA A 128 -20.01 16.94 13.24
C ALA A 128 -20.11 17.88 12.02
N GLN A 129 -19.90 17.36 10.82
CA GLN A 129 -20.04 18.13 9.58
C GLN A 129 -21.45 18.68 9.37
N LYS A 130 -22.48 17.89 9.65
CA LYS A 130 -23.89 18.36 9.60
C LYS A 130 -24.16 19.53 10.56
N ASN A 131 -23.47 19.55 11.68
CA ASN A 131 -23.59 20.61 12.70
C ASN A 131 -22.59 21.77 12.47
N GLY A 132 -21.89 21.81 11.34
CA GLY A 132 -20.94 22.87 11.00
C GLY A 132 -19.65 22.85 11.82
N ILE A 133 -19.31 21.72 12.44
CA ILE A 133 -18.07 21.53 13.19
C ILE A 133 -17.00 21.04 12.24
N GLU A 134 -15.98 21.87 11.97
CA GLU A 134 -14.91 21.54 11.02
C GLU A 134 -13.93 20.48 11.56
N ASP A 135 -13.73 20.41 12.88
CA ASP A 135 -12.82 19.44 13.52
C ASP A 135 -13.63 18.50 14.43
N GLY A 136 -14.25 17.51 13.79
CA GLY A 136 -15.16 16.56 14.44
C GLY A 136 -14.49 15.40 15.17
N GLY A 137 -13.19 15.43 15.44
CA GLY A 137 -12.54 14.28 16.06
C GLY A 137 -11.29 14.58 16.86
N ASP A 138 -11.14 13.87 17.97
CA ASP A 138 -9.89 13.79 18.70
C ASP A 138 -8.90 12.93 17.89
N LYS A 139 -7.98 13.59 17.19
CA LYS A 139 -6.93 12.94 16.37
C LYS A 139 -6.02 12.02 17.20
N ALA A 140 -5.85 12.30 18.48
CA ALA A 140 -5.12 11.44 19.39
C ALA A 140 -5.85 10.12 19.63
N ARG A 141 -7.19 10.15 19.71
CA ARG A 141 -8.03 8.97 19.88
C ARG A 141 -7.93 8.00 18.70
N LEU A 142 -7.80 8.50 17.47
CA LEU A 142 -7.61 7.66 16.29
C LEU A 142 -6.35 6.78 16.40
N ARG A 143 -5.27 7.30 17.00
CA ARG A 143 -4.04 6.54 17.25
C ARG A 143 -4.17 5.56 18.41
N LEU A 144 -4.87 5.94 19.46
CA LEU A 144 -5.11 5.08 20.63
C LEU A 144 -6.00 3.89 20.28
N ASP A 145 -7.07 4.12 19.55
CA ASP A 145 -8.00 3.07 19.14
C ASP A 145 -7.42 2.11 18.11
N ALA A 146 -6.45 2.54 17.30
CA ALA A 146 -5.69 1.66 16.40
C ALA A 146 -4.91 0.56 17.16
N GLY A 147 -4.58 0.78 18.42
CA GLY A 147 -3.96 -0.22 19.30
C GLY A 147 -4.92 -1.23 19.93
N SER A 148 -6.24 -1.00 19.83
CA SER A 148 -7.27 -1.84 20.47
C SER A 148 -7.88 -2.86 19.50
N LEU A 149 -7.05 -3.59 18.75
CA LEU A 149 -7.53 -4.66 17.88
C LEU A 149 -8.19 -5.76 18.69
N ALA A 150 -9.41 -6.16 18.30
CA ALA A 150 -10.18 -7.21 18.95
C ALA A 150 -9.45 -8.57 18.92
N LYS A 151 -8.61 -8.79 17.91
CA LYS A 151 -7.80 -9.99 17.76
C LYS A 151 -6.33 -9.60 17.54
N LYS A 152 -5.48 -10.05 18.46
CA LYS A 152 -4.01 -9.90 18.35
C LYS A 152 -3.39 -11.25 18.06
N TYR A 153 -2.42 -11.26 17.14
CA TYR A 153 -1.57 -12.41 16.91
C TYR A 153 -0.30 -12.26 17.73
N SER A 154 0.17 -13.36 18.36
CA SER A 154 1.48 -13.35 19.01
C SER A 154 2.60 -13.21 17.96
N ALA A 155 3.78 -12.77 18.40
CA ALA A 155 4.94 -12.64 17.51
C ALA A 155 5.32 -13.98 16.82
N ASP A 156 5.04 -15.09 17.48
CA ASP A 156 5.31 -16.44 16.97
C ASP A 156 4.18 -17.00 16.08
N SER A 157 3.06 -16.28 15.99
CA SER A 157 1.91 -16.70 15.19
C SER A 157 2.00 -16.06 13.81
N LEU A 158 2.14 -16.88 12.78
CA LEU A 158 2.18 -16.47 11.39
C LEU A 158 0.97 -17.06 10.62
N PRO A 159 -0.26 -16.62 10.94
CA PRO A 159 -1.44 -17.14 10.26
C PRO A 159 -1.50 -16.65 8.82
N GLY A 160 -2.20 -17.41 7.95
CA GLY A 160 -2.43 -17.05 6.56
C GLY A 160 -1.22 -17.30 5.66
N HIS A 161 -1.20 -16.58 4.54
CA HIS A 161 -0.15 -16.66 3.54
C HIS A 161 0.69 -15.39 3.56
N SER A 162 1.94 -15.50 3.14
CA SER A 162 2.79 -14.33 2.94
C SER A 162 3.69 -14.50 1.73
N ALA A 163 4.09 -13.38 1.14
CA ALA A 163 5.09 -13.34 0.08
C ALA A 163 6.15 -12.29 0.43
N TRP A 164 7.38 -12.58 0.09
CA TRP A 164 8.53 -11.68 0.22
C TRP A 164 9.22 -11.56 -1.13
N ILE A 165 9.38 -10.33 -1.59
CA ILE A 165 10.01 -10.03 -2.87
C ILE A 165 11.28 -9.24 -2.61
N ASP A 166 12.41 -9.77 -3.08
CA ASP A 166 13.72 -9.14 -2.97
C ASP A 166 14.45 -9.28 -4.31
N GLY A 167 14.69 -8.16 -4.96
CA GLY A 167 15.20 -8.14 -6.33
C GLY A 167 14.33 -9.01 -7.24
N ASP A 168 14.94 -9.99 -7.91
CA ASP A 168 14.24 -10.91 -8.82
C ASP A 168 13.67 -12.17 -8.15
N TRP A 169 13.83 -12.26 -6.83
CA TRP A 169 13.37 -13.41 -6.07
C TRP A 169 12.04 -13.12 -5.38
N LYS A 170 11.19 -14.12 -5.36
CA LYS A 170 9.96 -14.12 -4.60
C LYS A 170 9.80 -15.42 -3.84
N LEU A 171 9.71 -15.30 -2.52
CA LEU A 171 9.43 -16.42 -1.62
C LEU A 171 7.98 -16.37 -1.18
N HIS A 172 7.25 -17.45 -1.37
CA HIS A 172 5.92 -17.63 -0.80
C HIS A 172 5.97 -18.52 0.45
N ARG A 173 5.28 -18.09 1.49
CA ARG A 173 4.94 -18.93 2.63
C ARG A 173 3.43 -19.21 2.57
N ILE A 174 3.08 -20.44 2.32
CA ILE A 174 1.69 -20.89 2.23
C ILE A 174 1.33 -21.55 3.57
N GLY A 175 0.47 -20.90 4.35
CA GLY A 175 -0.02 -21.43 5.61
C GLY A 175 -0.92 -22.66 5.40
N GLY A 176 -0.62 -23.75 6.07
CA GLY A 176 -1.43 -24.96 6.09
C GLY A 176 -2.44 -24.99 7.21
N LYS A 177 -3.42 -25.89 7.12
CA LYS A 177 -4.52 -26.04 8.09
C LYS A 177 -4.05 -26.39 9.51
N ASN A 178 -2.90 -27.00 9.66
CA ASN A 178 -2.35 -27.48 10.95
C ASN A 178 -1.15 -26.66 11.43
N GLY A 179 -1.03 -25.39 11.00
CA GLY A 179 0.11 -24.55 11.36
C GLY A 179 1.41 -24.84 10.60
N ALA A 180 1.48 -25.96 9.87
CA ALA A 180 2.61 -26.23 8.99
C ALA A 180 2.60 -25.24 7.80
N ALA A 181 3.76 -24.73 7.43
CA ALA A 181 3.92 -23.86 6.26
C ALA A 181 4.66 -24.60 5.15
N LYS A 182 4.23 -24.38 3.92
CA LYS A 182 4.97 -24.75 2.71
C LYS A 182 5.63 -23.47 2.17
N PHE A 183 6.87 -23.59 1.73
CA PHE A 183 7.59 -22.53 1.06
C PHE A 183 7.76 -22.89 -0.42
N GLU A 184 7.56 -21.91 -1.30
CA GLU A 184 7.74 -22.03 -2.75
C GLU A 184 8.22 -20.70 -3.36
#